data_a611ec47562a5799992764f1b93df427
#
_entry.id   a611ec47562a5799992764f1b93df427
#
_cell.length_a   1.000
_cell.length_b   1.000
_cell.length_c   1.000
_cell.angle_alpha   90.00
_cell.angle_beta   90.00
_cell.angle_gamma   90.00
#
_symmetry.space_group_name_H-M   'P 1'
#
loop_
_entity.id
_entity.type
_entity.pdbx_description
1 polymer ?
#
loop_
_entity_poly.entity_id
_entity_poly.type
_entity_poly.pdbx_seq_one_letter_code
_entity_poly.pdbx_strand_id
1 'polypeptide(L)'
;MQKTSALYRKILAGIHTKETRVSIGDTGFLVDKRGNGITFGGTRILVGASGADAGYGMNILASVETTGAIFDGNEPTVGNVISRECDIKMLKPSGNIEGMSRIAVYVRLVSDDGECSEWLPQGVFYADSIDQDADEDDVQWLKIHGYDAILFAEQDYPADSKLTWPAKDIDAVREIAQAMGVTVDPRTAEIMRNAYPVQYNPEYTCREYLGYIAAMYAGCFLMSESGELLLVCFWNIPKETRYLIDTHGYAITFGGDRIVV
;
A
#
# COMPACT_ATOMS: atom_id res chain seq x y z
N MET A 1 -0.90 -8.03 8.63
CA MET A 1 0.56 -8.01 8.91
C MET A 1 1.29 -8.55 7.69
N GLN A 2 2.34 -7.89 7.21
CA GLN A 2 3.15 -8.31 6.07
C GLN A 2 3.86 -9.63 6.37
N LYS A 3 3.85 -10.55 5.40
CA LYS A 3 4.54 -11.85 5.55
C LYS A 3 6.04 -11.65 5.38
N THR A 4 6.83 -12.17 6.32
CA THR A 4 8.29 -12.12 6.29
C THR A 4 8.87 -13.53 6.31
N SER A 5 10.02 -13.71 5.66
CA SER A 5 10.74 -14.98 5.63
C SER A 5 11.30 -15.36 7.01
N ALA A 6 11.73 -16.61 7.14
CA ALA A 6 12.46 -17.04 8.34
C ALA A 6 13.81 -16.31 8.45
N LEU A 7 14.45 -16.01 7.31
CA LEU A 7 15.70 -15.27 7.24
C LEU A 7 15.53 -13.84 7.75
N TYR A 8 14.49 -13.11 7.28
CA TYR A 8 14.19 -11.76 7.78
C TYR A 8 14.06 -11.74 9.30
N ARG A 9 13.29 -12.68 9.87
CA ARG A 9 13.08 -12.78 11.31
C ARG A 9 14.36 -13.13 12.09
N LYS A 10 15.22 -13.97 11.49
CA LYS A 10 16.55 -14.32 12.06
C LYS A 10 17.42 -13.05 12.12
N ILE A 11 17.52 -12.30 11.03
CA ILE A 11 18.33 -11.09 10.95
C ILE A 11 17.77 -10.01 11.89
N LEU A 12 16.43 -9.83 11.92
CA LEU A 12 15.77 -8.86 12.80
C LEU A 12 16.07 -9.09 14.29
N ALA A 13 16.24 -10.34 14.71
CA ALA A 13 16.56 -10.69 16.10
C ALA A 13 18.03 -10.42 16.50
N GLY A 14 18.92 -10.16 15.52
CA GLY A 14 20.34 -9.90 15.71
C GLY A 14 20.74 -8.44 15.46
N ILE A 15 22.05 -8.19 15.43
CA ILE A 15 22.60 -6.90 14.99
C ILE A 15 22.42 -6.82 13.47
N HIS A 16 21.81 -5.74 13.00
CA HIS A 16 21.54 -5.55 11.58
C HIS A 16 21.49 -4.08 11.21
N THR A 17 21.68 -3.82 9.92
CA THR A 17 21.43 -2.51 9.29
C THR A 17 20.19 -2.59 8.41
N LYS A 18 19.48 -1.47 8.27
CA LYS A 18 18.34 -1.34 7.38
C LYS A 18 18.80 -0.67 6.09
N GLU A 19 18.62 -1.33 4.97
CA GLU A 19 18.80 -0.74 3.65
C GLU A 19 17.46 -0.34 3.07
N THR A 20 17.42 0.85 2.48
CA THR A 20 16.26 1.39 1.78
C THR A 20 16.56 1.51 0.29
N ARG A 21 15.58 1.22 -0.54
CA ARG A 21 15.65 1.40 -1.99
C ARG A 21 14.35 2.01 -2.50
N VAL A 22 14.48 2.94 -3.44
CA VAL A 22 13.35 3.63 -4.07
C VAL A 22 13.41 3.41 -5.57
N SER A 23 12.34 2.87 -6.14
CA SER A 23 12.16 2.78 -7.59
C SER A 23 11.23 3.91 -8.03
N ILE A 24 11.65 4.74 -8.98
CA ILE A 24 10.89 5.87 -9.50
C ILE A 24 10.68 5.69 -11.00
N GLY A 25 9.45 5.94 -11.45
CA GLY A 25 9.02 5.79 -12.83
C GLY A 25 8.11 4.59 -13.02
N ASP A 26 7.30 4.66 -14.08
CA ASP A 26 6.42 3.58 -14.46
C ASP A 26 7.20 2.41 -15.05
N THR A 27 6.85 1.23 -14.61
CA THR A 27 7.01 0.04 -15.44
C THR A 27 6.04 0.15 -16.60
N GLY A 28 6.41 0.88 -17.63
CA GLY A 28 5.63 0.95 -18.85
C GLY A 28 5.60 -0.42 -19.53
N PHE A 29 4.47 -0.76 -20.13
CA PHE A 29 4.45 -1.85 -21.10
C PHE A 29 4.95 -1.33 -22.44
N LEU A 30 5.74 -2.13 -23.14
CA LEU A 30 6.08 -1.82 -24.51
C LEU A 30 4.81 -1.75 -25.35
N VAL A 31 4.58 -0.60 -25.96
CA VAL A 31 3.41 -0.36 -26.80
C VAL A 31 3.82 -0.06 -28.23
N ASP A 32 2.96 -0.41 -29.21
CA ASP A 32 3.14 -0.02 -30.60
C ASP A 32 2.80 1.46 -30.81
N LYS A 33 2.98 1.96 -32.03
CA LYS A 33 2.67 3.34 -32.41
C LYS A 33 1.18 3.74 -32.22
N ARG A 34 0.30 2.78 -31.96
CA ARG A 34 -1.13 2.97 -31.75
C ARG A 34 -1.52 2.83 -30.27
N GLY A 35 -0.53 2.58 -29.37
CA GLY A 35 -0.77 2.38 -27.95
C GLY A 35 -1.15 0.95 -27.56
N ASN A 36 -1.10 -0.02 -28.48
CA ASN A 36 -1.39 -1.41 -28.15
C ASN A 36 -0.19 -2.06 -27.48
N GLY A 37 -0.42 -2.80 -26.39
CA GLY A 37 0.63 -3.52 -25.68
C GLY A 37 1.29 -4.59 -26.55
N ILE A 38 2.61 -4.55 -26.69
CA ILE A 38 3.39 -5.59 -27.36
C ILE A 38 3.57 -6.75 -26.38
N THR A 39 3.29 -7.98 -26.87
CA THR A 39 3.39 -9.19 -26.07
C THR A 39 4.41 -10.15 -26.67
N PHE A 40 5.06 -10.94 -25.81
CA PHE A 40 5.87 -12.08 -26.20
C PHE A 40 5.31 -13.33 -25.52
N GLY A 41 4.93 -14.33 -26.31
CA GLY A 41 4.31 -15.56 -25.80
C GLY A 41 3.00 -15.31 -25.01
N GLY A 42 2.23 -14.25 -25.36
CA GLY A 42 1.00 -13.86 -24.66
C GLY A 42 1.21 -12.99 -23.41
N THR A 43 2.47 -12.77 -23.00
CA THR A 43 2.82 -11.91 -21.86
C THR A 43 3.24 -10.52 -22.35
N ARG A 44 2.73 -9.44 -21.72
CA ARG A 44 3.14 -8.06 -22.04
C ARG A 44 4.62 -7.86 -21.70
N ILE A 45 5.36 -7.22 -22.61
CA ILE A 45 6.76 -6.87 -22.37
C ILE A 45 6.80 -5.64 -21.49
N LEU A 46 7.41 -5.77 -20.31
CA LEU A 46 7.71 -4.65 -19.42
C LEU A 46 8.90 -3.86 -19.93
N VAL A 47 8.78 -2.55 -19.99
CA VAL A 47 9.87 -1.62 -20.34
C VAL A 47 10.13 -0.76 -19.12
N GLY A 48 11.38 -0.79 -18.66
CA GLY A 48 11.80 -0.07 -17.47
C GLY A 48 12.28 -1.00 -16.37
N ALA A 49 12.98 -0.45 -15.41
CA ALA A 49 13.44 -1.16 -14.25
C ALA A 49 12.27 -1.33 -13.27
N SER A 50 11.76 -2.56 -13.11
CA SER A 50 10.72 -2.85 -12.14
C SER A 50 11.26 -3.70 -10.99
N GLY A 51 10.77 -3.40 -9.80
CA GLY A 51 11.08 -4.13 -8.58
C GLY A 51 12.23 -3.56 -7.78
N ALA A 52 12.49 -4.16 -6.63
CA ALA A 52 13.47 -3.68 -5.67
C ALA A 52 14.92 -3.75 -6.17
N ASP A 53 15.21 -4.53 -7.20
CA ASP A 53 16.57 -4.66 -7.73
C ASP A 53 16.98 -3.52 -8.68
N ALA A 54 16.00 -2.75 -9.15
CA ALA A 54 16.20 -1.61 -10.02
C ALA A 54 15.69 -0.34 -9.34
N GLY A 55 16.57 0.43 -8.76
CA GLY A 55 16.19 1.66 -8.08
C GLY A 55 17.37 2.37 -7.43
N TYR A 56 17.08 3.52 -6.86
CA TYR A 56 18.05 4.33 -6.13
C TYR A 56 18.27 3.73 -4.74
N GLY A 57 19.52 3.48 -4.40
CA GLY A 57 19.93 2.96 -3.09
C GLY A 57 20.55 4.02 -2.20
N MET A 58 21.08 3.61 -1.06
CA MET A 58 21.67 4.46 -0.01
C MET A 58 22.87 5.30 -0.47
N ASN A 59 23.45 4.98 -1.62
CA ASN A 59 24.52 5.78 -2.23
C ASN A 59 24.01 7.09 -2.86
N ILE A 60 22.72 7.21 -3.12
CA ILE A 60 22.08 8.36 -3.73
C ILE A 60 21.01 8.94 -2.78
N LEU A 61 20.30 8.08 -2.04
CA LEU A 61 19.27 8.49 -1.09
C LEU A 61 19.90 9.07 0.18
N ALA A 62 19.49 10.28 0.56
CA ALA A 62 19.85 10.88 1.84
C ALA A 62 18.80 10.57 2.92
N SER A 63 17.53 10.67 2.60
CA SER A 63 16.43 10.26 3.49
C SER A 63 15.23 9.74 2.69
N VAL A 64 14.49 8.83 3.29
CA VAL A 64 13.19 8.36 2.82
C VAL A 64 12.30 8.20 4.04
N GLU A 65 11.24 8.99 4.09
CA GLU A 65 10.24 8.95 5.15
C GLU A 65 8.89 8.59 4.56
N THR A 66 8.16 7.72 5.22
CA THR A 66 6.78 7.37 4.85
C THR A 66 5.90 7.55 6.05
N THR A 67 4.88 8.38 5.92
CA THR A 67 3.94 8.70 6.99
C THR A 67 2.55 8.24 6.60
N GLY A 68 1.80 7.71 7.55
CA GLY A 68 0.43 7.29 7.33
C GLY A 68 -0.37 7.36 8.61
N ALA A 69 -1.61 7.79 8.51
CA ALA A 69 -2.58 7.80 9.58
C ALA A 69 -3.75 6.87 9.23
N ILE A 70 -4.34 6.26 10.24
CA ILE A 70 -5.59 5.50 10.11
C ILE A 70 -6.78 6.39 10.44
N PHE A 71 -6.56 7.40 11.29
CA PHE A 71 -7.58 8.33 11.76
C PHE A 71 -7.21 9.77 11.39
N ASP A 72 -8.23 10.55 11.06
CA ASP A 72 -8.11 11.99 10.93
C ASP A 72 -8.26 12.61 12.32
N GLY A 73 -7.13 12.94 12.95
CA GLY A 73 -7.07 13.50 14.30
C GLY A 73 -6.69 12.50 15.40
N ASN A 74 -7.03 12.83 16.64
CA ASN A 74 -6.58 12.09 17.82
C ASN A 74 -7.57 11.01 18.28
N GLU A 75 -8.76 10.95 17.72
CA GLU A 75 -9.80 10.00 18.13
C GLU A 75 -10.03 8.95 17.04
N PRO A 76 -10.21 7.68 17.42
CA PRO A 76 -10.57 6.62 16.47
C PRO A 76 -11.93 6.91 15.84
N THR A 77 -11.96 7.08 14.54
CA THR A 77 -13.17 7.26 13.75
C THR A 77 -13.27 6.17 12.68
N VAL A 78 -14.49 5.82 12.27
CA VAL A 78 -14.74 4.88 11.20
C VAL A 78 -15.07 5.61 9.90
N GLY A 79 -14.85 4.96 8.76
CA GLY A 79 -15.14 5.55 7.46
C GLY A 79 -14.01 6.44 6.92
N ASN A 80 -12.83 6.41 7.53
CA ASN A 80 -11.70 7.18 7.02
C ASN A 80 -11.12 6.58 5.75
N VAL A 81 -10.69 7.47 4.86
CA VAL A 81 -9.97 7.14 3.62
C VAL A 81 -8.82 8.15 3.51
N ILE A 82 -7.70 7.84 4.16
CA ILE A 82 -6.58 8.77 4.34
C ILE A 82 -5.41 8.33 3.47
N SER A 83 -4.89 9.26 2.68
CA SER A 83 -3.68 9.06 1.90
C SER A 83 -2.46 9.01 2.81
N ARG A 84 -1.54 8.10 2.51
CA ARG A 84 -0.20 8.09 3.09
C ARG A 84 0.70 9.02 2.29
N GLU A 85 1.73 9.52 2.95
CA GLU A 85 2.70 10.45 2.38
C GLU A 85 4.08 9.80 2.31
N CYS A 86 4.89 10.28 1.38
CA CYS A 86 6.28 9.87 1.23
C CYS A 86 7.14 11.09 0.92
N ASP A 87 8.19 11.30 1.73
CA ASP A 87 9.20 12.34 1.54
C ASP A 87 10.54 11.69 1.23
N ILE A 88 11.12 12.08 0.11
CA ILE A 88 12.41 11.58 -0.36
C ILE A 88 13.37 12.74 -0.56
N LYS A 89 14.56 12.65 0.02
CA LYS A 89 15.70 13.51 -0.31
C LYS A 89 16.79 12.66 -0.94
N MET A 90 17.24 13.01 -2.14
CA MET A 90 18.24 12.27 -2.88
C MET A 90 19.15 13.18 -3.69
N LEU A 91 20.33 12.69 -4.04
CA LEU A 91 21.16 13.36 -5.04
C LEU A 91 20.42 13.39 -6.38
N LYS A 92 20.50 14.53 -7.08
CA LYS A 92 19.83 14.68 -8.37
C LYS A 92 20.36 13.63 -9.36
N PRO A 93 19.49 12.71 -9.85
CA PRO A 93 19.89 11.73 -10.85
C PRO A 93 20.11 12.39 -12.21
N SER A 94 20.80 11.70 -13.13
CA SER A 94 21.02 12.20 -14.49
C SER A 94 19.74 12.25 -15.35
N GLY A 95 18.69 11.56 -14.95
CA GLY A 95 17.37 11.57 -15.60
C GLY A 95 16.44 12.62 -14.99
N ASN A 96 15.40 12.99 -15.75
CA ASN A 96 14.32 13.83 -15.24
C ASN A 96 13.25 12.95 -14.57
N ILE A 97 12.78 13.35 -13.40
CA ILE A 97 11.64 12.74 -12.72
C ILE A 97 10.46 13.69 -12.97
N GLU A 98 9.40 13.15 -13.54
CA GLU A 98 8.20 13.91 -13.86
C GLU A 98 7.20 13.89 -12.71
N GLY A 99 6.33 14.89 -12.64
CA GLY A 99 5.20 14.89 -11.72
C GLY A 99 4.32 13.67 -11.94
N MET A 100 3.68 13.18 -10.90
CA MET A 100 2.87 11.95 -10.88
C MET A 100 3.65 10.66 -11.20
N SER A 101 4.99 10.71 -11.29
CA SER A 101 5.80 9.48 -11.40
C SER A 101 5.53 8.55 -10.23
N ARG A 102 5.33 7.28 -10.55
CA ARG A 102 5.12 6.23 -9.54
C ARG A 102 6.42 6.00 -8.75
N ILE A 103 6.30 5.96 -7.43
CA ILE A 103 7.39 5.75 -6.48
C ILE A 103 7.09 4.48 -5.68
N ALA A 104 7.97 3.49 -5.72
CA ALA A 104 7.86 2.31 -4.88
C ALA A 104 9.03 2.25 -3.91
N VAL A 105 8.71 2.16 -2.62
CA VAL A 105 9.68 2.15 -1.53
C VAL A 105 9.84 0.72 -1.01
N TYR A 106 11.09 0.28 -0.85
CA TYR A 106 11.45 -1.04 -0.34
C TYR A 106 12.47 -0.93 0.77
N VAL A 107 12.42 -1.87 1.70
CA VAL A 107 13.44 -2.04 2.74
C VAL A 107 13.87 -3.49 2.83
N ARG A 108 15.13 -3.71 3.22
CA ARG A 108 15.63 -5.01 3.64
C ARG A 108 16.54 -4.87 4.84
N LEU A 109 16.81 -5.98 5.49
CA LEU A 109 17.77 -6.07 6.58
C LEU A 109 19.04 -6.74 6.09
N VAL A 110 20.17 -6.23 6.55
CA VAL A 110 21.49 -6.80 6.32
C VAL A 110 22.12 -7.11 7.68
N SER A 111 22.46 -8.37 7.90
CA SER A 111 23.14 -8.79 9.12
C SER A 111 24.58 -8.28 9.18
N ASP A 112 25.21 -8.33 10.33
CA ASP A 112 26.61 -7.98 10.54
C ASP A 112 27.57 -8.84 9.70
N ASP A 113 27.18 -10.08 9.41
CA ASP A 113 27.90 -11.02 8.55
C ASP A 113 27.67 -10.76 7.02
N GLY A 114 26.87 -9.77 6.67
CA GLY A 114 26.55 -9.41 5.27
C GLY A 114 25.43 -10.25 4.62
N GLU A 115 24.72 -11.10 5.39
CA GLU A 115 23.57 -11.84 4.90
C GLU A 115 22.38 -10.90 4.73
N CYS A 116 21.70 -10.90 3.57
CA CYS A 116 20.62 -9.99 3.24
C CYS A 116 19.27 -10.69 3.29
N SER A 117 18.27 -10.04 3.88
CA SER A 117 16.88 -10.49 3.79
C SER A 117 16.28 -10.18 2.41
N GLU A 118 15.06 -10.65 2.17
CA GLU A 118 14.24 -10.20 1.06
C GLU A 118 13.90 -8.71 1.16
N TRP A 119 13.64 -8.09 0.02
CA TRP A 119 13.08 -6.74 -0.04
C TRP A 119 11.60 -6.75 0.33
N LEU A 120 11.21 -5.95 1.30
CA LEU A 120 9.84 -5.76 1.72
C LEU A 120 9.32 -4.41 1.20
N PRO A 121 8.17 -4.39 0.50
CA PRO A 121 7.54 -3.14 0.09
C PRO A 121 7.10 -2.35 1.32
N GLN A 122 7.25 -1.02 1.27
CA GLN A 122 6.81 -0.08 2.31
C GLN A 122 5.68 0.83 1.83
N GLY A 123 5.44 0.88 0.54
CA GLY A 123 4.38 1.66 -0.06
C GLY A 123 4.64 1.94 -1.53
N VAL A 124 3.57 2.33 -2.20
CA VAL A 124 3.56 2.85 -3.56
C VAL A 124 2.94 4.23 -3.52
N PHE A 125 3.66 5.22 -4.02
CA PHE A 125 3.31 6.63 -3.97
C PHE A 125 3.39 7.23 -5.37
N TYR A 126 2.92 8.47 -5.52
CA TYR A 126 2.97 9.25 -6.76
C TYR A 126 3.53 10.63 -6.42
N ALA A 127 4.51 11.09 -7.19
CA ALA A 127 5.21 12.36 -6.95
C ALA A 127 4.24 13.54 -7.18
N ASP A 128 3.90 14.24 -6.10
CA ASP A 128 3.05 15.44 -6.16
C ASP A 128 3.91 16.69 -6.39
N SER A 129 4.97 16.87 -5.59
CA SER A 129 5.91 17.97 -5.78
C SER A 129 7.35 17.47 -5.87
N ILE A 130 8.13 18.17 -6.68
CA ILE A 130 9.54 17.87 -6.94
C ILE A 130 10.32 19.19 -6.90
N ASP A 131 11.08 19.39 -5.83
CA ASP A 131 11.88 20.57 -5.60
C ASP A 131 13.37 20.26 -5.79
N GLN A 132 14.08 21.20 -6.40
CA GLN A 132 15.54 21.14 -6.52
C GLN A 132 16.16 22.17 -5.59
N ASP A 133 17.16 21.73 -4.87
CA ASP A 133 17.90 22.54 -3.92
C ASP A 133 19.41 22.28 -4.09
N ALA A 134 20.23 23.27 -3.80
CA ALA A 134 21.67 23.11 -3.77
C ALA A 134 22.16 23.49 -2.37
N ASP A 135 23.06 22.70 -1.82
CA ASP A 135 23.70 23.03 -0.56
C ASP A 135 24.89 24.03 -0.74
N GLU A 136 25.55 24.38 0.35
CA GLU A 136 26.67 25.31 0.37
C GLU A 136 27.88 24.81 -0.46
N ASP A 137 27.96 23.51 -0.72
CA ASP A 137 29.00 22.86 -1.51
C ASP A 137 28.58 22.62 -2.99
N ASP A 138 27.49 23.26 -3.47
CA ASP A 138 26.91 23.12 -4.81
C ASP A 138 26.41 21.68 -5.12
N VAL A 139 26.22 20.84 -4.12
CA VAL A 139 25.63 19.53 -4.31
C VAL A 139 24.14 19.66 -4.62
N GLN A 140 23.74 19.12 -5.77
CA GLN A 140 22.35 19.21 -6.23
C GLN A 140 21.50 18.13 -5.59
N TRP A 141 20.54 18.58 -4.78
CA TRP A 141 19.56 17.74 -4.12
C TRP A 141 18.21 17.79 -4.83
N LEU A 142 17.55 16.66 -4.83
CA LEU A 142 16.15 16.54 -5.23
C LEU A 142 15.33 16.15 -4.01
N LYS A 143 14.27 16.93 -3.75
CA LYS A 143 13.28 16.66 -2.72
C LYS A 143 11.98 16.29 -3.43
N ILE A 144 11.45 15.13 -3.12
CA ILE A 144 10.21 14.62 -3.72
C ILE A 144 9.24 14.40 -2.58
N HIS A 145 8.07 15.02 -2.67
CA HIS A 145 6.93 14.71 -1.84
C HIS A 145 5.87 14.02 -2.68
N GLY A 146 5.21 13.00 -2.12
CA GLY A 146 4.21 12.24 -2.84
C GLY A 146 3.18 11.60 -1.92
N TYR A 147 2.05 11.26 -2.53
CA TYR A 147 0.92 10.60 -1.89
C TYR A 147 0.70 9.22 -2.46
N ASP A 148 0.07 8.32 -1.70
CA ASP A 148 -0.37 7.04 -2.23
C ASP A 148 -1.59 7.20 -3.17
N ALA A 149 -2.07 6.09 -3.74
CA ALA A 149 -3.14 6.13 -4.74
C ALA A 149 -4.50 6.60 -4.21
N ILE A 150 -4.69 6.79 -2.91
CA ILE A 150 -5.91 7.40 -2.36
C ILE A 150 -6.13 8.82 -2.91
N LEU A 151 -5.07 9.51 -3.28
CA LEU A 151 -5.14 10.80 -3.95
C LEU A 151 -6.07 10.77 -5.18
N PHE A 152 -6.12 9.65 -5.93
CA PHE A 152 -6.99 9.49 -7.09
C PHE A 152 -8.46 9.22 -6.75
N ALA A 153 -8.78 9.01 -5.49
CA ALA A 153 -10.15 8.81 -5.03
C ALA A 153 -10.97 10.12 -4.94
N GLU A 154 -10.33 11.29 -5.13
CA GLU A 154 -11.03 12.59 -5.16
C GLU A 154 -11.90 12.79 -6.41
N GLN A 155 -11.74 11.95 -7.43
CA GLN A 155 -12.56 12.01 -8.63
C GLN A 155 -14.01 11.56 -8.34
N ASP A 156 -14.94 12.05 -9.15
CA ASP A 156 -16.33 11.60 -9.13
C ASP A 156 -16.42 10.09 -9.41
N TYR A 157 -17.48 9.47 -8.90
CA TYR A 157 -17.74 8.07 -9.23
C TYR A 157 -17.91 7.90 -10.77
N PRO A 158 -17.35 6.83 -11.38
CA PRO A 158 -17.35 6.66 -12.84
C PRO A 158 -18.76 6.79 -13.46
N ALA A 159 -18.93 7.76 -14.35
CA ALA A 159 -20.20 8.02 -15.01
C ALA A 159 -20.60 6.91 -16.00
N ASP A 160 -19.63 6.12 -16.48
CA ASP A 160 -19.81 4.98 -17.38
C ASP A 160 -19.93 3.64 -16.63
N SER A 161 -20.22 3.70 -15.34
CA SER A 161 -20.46 2.52 -14.50
C SER A 161 -21.46 1.56 -15.17
N LYS A 162 -21.07 0.28 -15.17
CA LYS A 162 -21.92 -0.81 -15.69
C LYS A 162 -22.65 -1.55 -14.60
N LEU A 163 -22.51 -1.12 -13.35
CA LEU A 163 -23.20 -1.75 -12.21
C LEU A 163 -24.70 -1.47 -12.26
N THR A 164 -25.47 -2.49 -11.93
CA THR A 164 -26.92 -2.33 -11.69
C THR A 164 -27.12 -1.99 -10.22
N TRP A 165 -27.72 -0.83 -9.96
CA TRP A 165 -27.95 -0.33 -8.60
C TRP A 165 -29.33 -0.76 -8.05
N PRO A 166 -29.44 -1.12 -6.75
CA PRO A 166 -28.35 -1.17 -5.77
C PRO A 166 -27.31 -2.24 -6.11
N ALA A 167 -26.03 -1.87 -6.08
CA ALA A 167 -24.92 -2.76 -6.37
C ALA A 167 -24.38 -3.41 -5.10
N LYS A 168 -23.61 -4.48 -5.26
CA LYS A 168 -22.83 -5.03 -4.15
C LYS A 168 -21.68 -4.09 -3.81
N ASP A 169 -21.47 -3.86 -2.54
CA ASP A 169 -20.40 -3.02 -2.01
C ASP A 169 -19.02 -3.39 -2.58
N ILE A 170 -18.67 -4.68 -2.61
CA ILE A 170 -17.38 -5.15 -3.16
C ILE A 170 -17.24 -4.85 -4.65
N ASP A 171 -18.34 -4.86 -5.43
CA ASP A 171 -18.29 -4.56 -6.85
C ASP A 171 -18.11 -3.06 -7.07
N ALA A 172 -18.74 -2.21 -6.24
CA ALA A 172 -18.50 -0.76 -6.23
C ALA A 172 -17.04 -0.44 -5.85
N VAL A 173 -16.48 -1.10 -4.83
CA VAL A 173 -15.08 -0.95 -4.42
C VAL A 173 -14.11 -1.36 -5.54
N ARG A 174 -14.40 -2.42 -6.28
CA ARG A 174 -13.58 -2.85 -7.42
C ARG A 174 -13.60 -1.83 -8.56
N GLU A 175 -14.76 -1.26 -8.86
CA GLU A 175 -14.89 -0.23 -9.89
C GLU A 175 -14.14 1.04 -9.50
N ILE A 176 -14.24 1.47 -8.23
CA ILE A 176 -13.46 2.59 -7.68
C ILE A 176 -11.95 2.30 -7.77
N ALA A 177 -11.51 1.12 -7.33
CA ALA A 177 -10.10 0.73 -7.41
C ALA A 177 -9.60 0.75 -8.85
N GLN A 178 -10.40 0.30 -9.82
CA GLN A 178 -10.09 0.38 -11.25
C GLN A 178 -9.98 1.84 -11.72
N ALA A 179 -10.86 2.73 -11.29
CA ALA A 179 -10.81 4.15 -11.60
C ALA A 179 -9.56 4.82 -11.01
N MET A 180 -9.12 4.40 -9.83
CA MET A 180 -7.87 4.83 -9.20
C MET A 180 -6.62 4.20 -9.84
N GLY A 181 -6.76 3.24 -10.76
CA GLY A 181 -5.64 2.52 -11.38
C GLY A 181 -4.95 1.50 -10.48
N VAL A 182 -5.65 0.99 -9.44
CA VAL A 182 -5.12 0.02 -8.48
C VAL A 182 -5.97 -1.25 -8.43
N THR A 183 -5.47 -2.28 -7.76
CA THR A 183 -6.21 -3.50 -7.46
C THR A 183 -6.73 -3.50 -6.02
N VAL A 184 -7.72 -4.32 -5.76
CA VAL A 184 -8.24 -4.55 -4.40
C VAL A 184 -7.46 -5.65 -3.72
N ASP A 185 -6.94 -5.40 -2.54
CA ASP A 185 -6.25 -6.40 -1.72
C ASP A 185 -7.17 -7.61 -1.44
N PRO A 186 -6.70 -8.84 -1.59
CA PRO A 186 -7.52 -10.04 -1.36
C PRO A 186 -8.17 -10.10 0.02
N ARG A 187 -7.55 -9.54 1.05
CA ARG A 187 -8.10 -9.47 2.41
C ARG A 187 -9.39 -8.65 2.47
N THR A 188 -9.50 -7.61 1.65
CA THR A 188 -10.73 -6.81 1.52
C THR A 188 -11.89 -7.66 1.03
N ALA A 189 -11.69 -8.48 0.00
CA ALA A 189 -12.72 -9.37 -0.52
C ALA A 189 -13.19 -10.43 0.51
N GLU A 190 -12.28 -10.89 1.38
CA GLU A 190 -12.62 -11.80 2.48
C GLU A 190 -13.49 -11.12 3.53
N ILE A 191 -13.21 -9.86 3.87
CA ILE A 191 -14.01 -9.06 4.81
C ILE A 191 -15.40 -8.80 4.22
N MET A 192 -15.48 -8.41 2.95
CA MET A 192 -16.70 -8.00 2.25
C MET A 192 -17.51 -9.16 1.66
N ARG A 193 -17.25 -10.39 2.08
CA ARG A 193 -17.91 -11.61 1.54
C ARG A 193 -19.45 -11.63 1.66
N ASN A 194 -20.01 -10.88 2.60
CA ASN A 194 -21.48 -10.81 2.81
C ASN A 194 -22.17 -9.93 1.77
N ALA A 195 -21.42 -9.09 1.05
CA ALA A 195 -21.90 -8.28 -0.07
C ALA A 195 -23.15 -7.46 0.23
N TYR A 196 -23.02 -6.41 1.02
CA TYR A 196 -24.13 -5.50 1.32
C TYR A 196 -24.51 -4.63 0.13
N PRO A 197 -25.83 -4.31 -0.05
CA PRO A 197 -26.26 -3.44 -1.12
C PRO A 197 -25.90 -1.97 -0.85
N VAL A 198 -25.34 -1.31 -1.84
CA VAL A 198 -25.02 0.13 -1.85
C VAL A 198 -25.87 0.83 -2.89
N GLN A 199 -26.40 2.00 -2.58
CA GLN A 199 -27.18 2.83 -3.48
C GLN A 199 -26.30 3.77 -4.28
N TYR A 200 -26.72 4.09 -5.50
CA TYR A 200 -26.05 5.11 -6.31
C TYR A 200 -26.39 6.51 -5.82
N ASN A 201 -25.36 7.34 -5.68
CA ASN A 201 -25.50 8.78 -5.51
C ASN A 201 -24.52 9.52 -6.45
N PRO A 202 -25.01 10.25 -7.44
CA PRO A 202 -24.14 10.94 -8.42
C PRO A 202 -23.36 12.11 -7.84
N GLU A 203 -23.64 12.54 -6.62
CA GLU A 203 -22.95 13.65 -5.95
C GLU A 203 -21.71 13.18 -5.17
N TYR A 204 -21.51 11.84 -5.05
CA TYR A 204 -20.39 11.32 -4.26
C TYR A 204 -19.15 11.09 -5.10
N THR A 205 -18.02 11.51 -4.56
CA THR A 205 -16.69 11.13 -5.04
C THR A 205 -16.39 9.66 -4.73
N CYS A 206 -15.40 9.10 -5.39
CA CYS A 206 -14.91 7.76 -5.07
C CYS A 206 -14.48 7.66 -3.59
N ARG A 207 -13.87 8.71 -3.03
CA ARG A 207 -13.45 8.77 -1.62
C ARG A 207 -14.64 8.68 -0.68
N GLU A 208 -15.69 9.43 -0.93
CA GLU A 208 -16.91 9.40 -0.13
C GLU A 208 -17.59 8.03 -0.16
N TYR A 209 -17.67 7.40 -1.33
CA TYR A 209 -18.17 6.02 -1.44
C TYR A 209 -17.34 5.05 -0.58
N LEU A 210 -16.00 5.10 -0.71
CA LEU A 210 -15.11 4.27 0.11
C LEU A 210 -15.33 4.55 1.61
N GLY A 211 -15.49 5.82 2.00
CA GLY A 211 -15.74 6.21 3.38
C GLY A 211 -17.05 5.61 3.93
N TYR A 212 -18.14 5.73 3.19
CA TYR A 212 -19.44 5.13 3.61
C TYR A 212 -19.37 3.61 3.68
N ILE A 213 -18.73 2.96 2.71
CA ILE A 213 -18.55 1.51 2.72
C ILE A 213 -17.68 1.10 3.90
N ALA A 214 -16.57 1.79 4.16
CA ALA A 214 -15.71 1.51 5.31
C ALA A 214 -16.46 1.65 6.64
N ALA A 215 -17.31 2.67 6.78
CA ALA A 215 -18.14 2.87 7.97
C ALA A 215 -19.12 1.71 8.20
N MET A 216 -19.70 1.13 7.15
CA MET A 216 -20.57 -0.07 7.26
C MET A 216 -19.82 -1.27 7.88
N TYR A 217 -18.52 -1.34 7.70
CA TYR A 217 -17.65 -2.38 8.25
C TYR A 217 -16.92 -1.97 9.54
N ALA A 218 -17.27 -0.83 10.13
CA ALA A 218 -16.56 -0.24 11.26
C ALA A 218 -15.05 -0.21 11.04
N GLY A 219 -14.62 0.29 9.90
CA GLY A 219 -13.22 0.27 9.45
C GLY A 219 -12.82 1.52 8.69
N CYS A 220 -11.69 1.42 8.00
CA CYS A 220 -11.16 2.44 7.11
C CYS A 220 -10.54 1.80 5.87
N PHE A 221 -10.49 2.54 4.74
CA PHE A 221 -9.71 2.16 3.59
C PHE A 221 -8.35 2.85 3.62
N LEU A 222 -7.33 2.09 3.25
CA LEU A 222 -5.96 2.57 3.08
C LEU A 222 -5.28 1.80 1.94
N MET A 223 -4.13 2.28 1.48
CA MET A 223 -3.29 1.51 0.56
C MET A 223 -2.41 0.54 1.35
N SER A 224 -2.36 -0.71 0.90
CA SER A 224 -1.41 -1.70 1.41
C SER A 224 0.02 -1.31 1.05
N GLU A 225 0.99 -1.97 1.66
CA GLU A 225 2.41 -1.75 1.34
C GLU A 225 2.76 -2.10 -0.12
N SER A 226 1.98 -2.98 -0.77
CA SER A 226 2.10 -3.33 -2.19
C SER A 226 1.37 -2.37 -3.13
N GLY A 227 0.62 -1.40 -2.62
CA GLY A 227 -0.14 -0.45 -3.42
C GLY A 227 -1.51 -0.98 -3.88
N GLU A 228 -2.15 -1.83 -3.07
CA GLU A 228 -3.51 -2.33 -3.30
C GLU A 228 -4.48 -1.71 -2.30
N LEU A 229 -5.74 -1.51 -2.70
CA LEU A 229 -6.77 -0.92 -1.84
C LEU A 229 -7.22 -1.92 -0.77
N LEU A 230 -6.98 -1.59 0.50
CA LEU A 230 -7.19 -2.46 1.66
C LEU A 230 -8.23 -1.88 2.61
N LEU A 231 -9.26 -2.68 2.93
CA LEU A 231 -10.19 -2.41 4.03
C LEU A 231 -9.61 -2.99 5.33
N VAL A 232 -9.49 -2.14 6.35
CA VAL A 232 -9.11 -2.55 7.71
C VAL A 232 -10.29 -2.33 8.64
N CYS A 233 -10.75 -3.40 9.31
CA CYS A 233 -11.85 -3.35 10.26
C CYS A 233 -11.33 -3.37 11.69
N PHE A 234 -11.80 -2.45 12.54
CA PHE A 234 -11.30 -2.33 13.91
C PHE A 234 -11.80 -3.44 14.84
N TRP A 235 -12.90 -4.12 14.49
CA TRP A 235 -13.44 -5.25 15.24
C TRP A 235 -12.88 -6.61 14.81
N ASN A 236 -12.25 -6.67 13.65
CA ASN A 236 -11.66 -7.89 13.09
C ASN A 236 -10.20 -8.07 13.53
N ILE A 237 -9.92 -7.73 14.78
CA ILE A 237 -8.68 -8.16 15.41
C ILE A 237 -8.71 -9.69 15.35
N PRO A 238 -7.68 -10.35 14.76
CA PRO A 238 -7.60 -11.80 14.80
C PRO A 238 -7.77 -12.21 16.25
N LYS A 239 -8.87 -12.90 16.56
CA LYS A 239 -9.01 -13.51 17.88
C LYS A 239 -7.92 -14.55 17.94
N GLU A 240 -6.78 -14.20 18.52
CA GLU A 240 -5.94 -15.21 19.11
C GLU A 240 -6.87 -15.98 20.01
N THR A 241 -7.13 -17.23 19.66
CA THR A 241 -7.96 -18.10 20.49
C THR A 241 -7.19 -18.29 21.79
N ARG A 242 -7.48 -17.44 22.77
CA ARG A 242 -6.87 -17.53 24.10
C ARG A 242 -7.64 -18.57 24.85
N TYR A 243 -6.91 -19.49 25.44
CA TYR A 243 -7.49 -20.50 26.31
C TYR A 243 -7.21 -20.13 27.75
N LEU A 244 -8.19 -20.39 28.60
CA LEU A 244 -7.95 -20.35 30.04
C LEU A 244 -6.93 -21.43 30.38
N ILE A 245 -5.83 -21.03 31.02
CA ILE A 245 -4.76 -21.95 31.44
C ILE A 245 -4.64 -21.95 32.97
N ASP A 246 -4.23 -23.06 33.51
CA ASP A 246 -3.88 -23.17 34.92
C ASP A 246 -2.49 -22.56 35.24
N THR A 247 -2.08 -22.57 36.49
CA THR A 247 -0.79 -22.04 36.93
C THR A 247 0.42 -22.79 36.36
N HIS A 248 0.21 -23.94 35.71
CA HIS A 248 1.24 -24.76 35.08
C HIS A 248 1.24 -24.61 33.56
N GLY A 249 0.34 -23.75 33.00
CA GLY A 249 0.24 -23.52 31.53
C GLY A 249 -0.63 -24.53 30.78
N TYR A 250 -1.35 -25.42 31.48
CA TYR A 250 -2.26 -26.36 30.84
C TYR A 250 -3.65 -25.73 30.57
N ALA A 251 -4.22 -25.97 29.41
CA ALA A 251 -5.56 -25.48 29.08
C ALA A 251 -6.61 -26.08 30.00
N ILE A 252 -7.42 -25.23 30.64
CA ILE A 252 -8.55 -25.66 31.46
C ILE A 252 -9.67 -26.08 30.50
N THR A 253 -10.25 -27.25 30.75
CA THR A 253 -11.34 -27.82 29.92
C THR A 253 -12.63 -27.94 30.70
N PHE A 254 -13.77 -27.81 30.02
CA PHE A 254 -15.07 -28.13 30.58
C PHE A 254 -15.79 -29.06 29.60
N GLY A 255 -16.22 -30.24 30.09
CA GLY A 255 -16.83 -31.25 29.23
C GLY A 255 -15.92 -31.83 28.14
N GLY A 256 -14.59 -31.68 28.26
CA GLY A 256 -13.60 -32.09 27.25
C GLY A 256 -13.18 -30.97 26.29
N ASP A 257 -13.91 -29.84 26.26
CA ASP A 257 -13.58 -28.70 25.40
C ASP A 257 -12.75 -27.65 26.16
N ARG A 258 -11.80 -27.04 25.45
CA ARG A 258 -10.98 -25.95 25.99
C ARG A 258 -11.82 -24.70 26.19
N ILE A 259 -11.73 -24.07 27.35
CA ILE A 259 -12.41 -22.81 27.62
C ILE A 259 -11.67 -21.68 26.88
N VAL A 260 -12.39 -21.03 25.96
CA VAL A 260 -11.91 -19.87 25.20
C VAL A 260 -12.22 -18.60 25.98
N VAL A 261 -11.25 -17.66 26.05
CA VAL A 261 -11.36 -16.36 26.76
C VAL A 261 -11.17 -15.21 25.78
#